data_925e26695ed10cd1b282ad426ee3af3d
#
_entry.id   925e26695ed10cd1b282ad426ee3af3d
#
_cell.length_a   1.000
_cell.length_b   1.000
_cell.length_c   1.000
_cell.angle_alpha   90.00
_cell.angle_beta   90.00
_cell.angle_gamma   90.00
#
_symmetry.space_group_name_H-M   'P 1'
#
loop_
_entity.id
_entity.type
_entity.pdbx_description
1 polymer ?
#
loop_
_entity_poly.entity_id
_entity_poly.type
_entity_poly.pdbx_seq_one_letter_code
_entity_poly.pdbx_strand_id
1 'polypeptide(L)'
;MPAHKLLLYPDDPDYRPATPGTLLARLQDIGLAGDEFDVQGETRYLAGEHFLHLITFLGCSPAIEFEPPSDPDAREPAAITGGFCHISLSLTGNHPAFRGGGDVPPPRCPSCRKPVSGWQQAVDAWRKAPASDAWSCMRCTYTGHIHELDF
;
A
#
# COMPACT_ATOMS: atom_id res chain seq x y z
N MET A 1 -11.00 -16.57 2.83
CA MET A 1 -11.44 -15.17 2.70
C MET A 1 -10.32 -14.40 2.05
N PRO A 2 -10.59 -13.40 1.19
CA PRO A 2 -9.51 -12.57 0.69
C PRO A 2 -8.86 -11.82 1.87
N ALA A 3 -7.53 -11.84 1.93
CA ALA A 3 -6.80 -11.09 2.94
C ALA A 3 -7.03 -9.59 2.69
N HIS A 4 -7.54 -8.88 3.69
CA HIS A 4 -7.66 -7.43 3.63
C HIS A 4 -6.27 -6.81 3.75
N LYS A 5 -5.93 -5.90 2.84
CA LYS A 5 -4.66 -5.18 2.85
C LYS A 5 -4.92 -3.69 3.04
N LEU A 6 -4.25 -3.10 4.01
CA LEU A 6 -4.14 -1.65 4.16
C LEU A 6 -2.78 -1.23 3.60
N LEU A 7 -2.78 -0.25 2.74
CA LEU A 7 -1.55 0.33 2.19
C LEU A 7 -1.27 1.66 2.88
N LEU A 8 -0.10 1.79 3.47
CA LEU A 8 0.42 3.03 4.00
C LEU A 8 1.53 3.52 3.07
N TYR A 9 1.45 4.77 2.68
CA TYR A 9 2.46 5.41 1.84
C TYR A 9 2.74 6.82 2.36
N PRO A 10 3.93 7.36 2.10
CA PRO A 10 4.25 8.73 2.48
C PRO A 10 3.32 9.73 1.82
N ASP A 11 2.94 10.78 2.54
CA ASP A 11 2.17 11.90 2.00
C ASP A 11 2.96 12.68 0.94
N ASP A 12 4.27 12.79 1.14
CA ASP A 12 5.19 13.36 0.16
C ASP A 12 5.56 12.29 -0.89
N PRO A 13 5.15 12.44 -2.16
CA PRO A 13 5.44 11.48 -3.22
C PRO A 13 6.94 11.37 -3.54
N ASP A 14 7.73 12.39 -3.18
CA ASP A 14 9.18 12.42 -3.39
C ASP A 14 9.96 11.90 -2.18
N TYR A 15 9.28 11.58 -1.07
CA TYR A 15 9.95 11.02 0.09
C TYR A 15 10.67 9.72 -0.26
N ARG A 16 11.94 9.66 0.08
CA ARG A 16 12.78 8.48 -0.06
C ARG A 16 13.52 8.24 1.26
N PRO A 17 13.28 7.12 1.95
CA PRO A 17 14.08 6.77 3.10
C PRO A 17 15.52 6.49 2.67
N ALA A 18 16.49 6.88 3.49
CA ALA A 18 17.92 6.64 3.21
C ALA A 18 18.19 5.13 3.02
N THR A 19 17.59 4.31 3.85
CA THR A 19 17.62 2.84 3.73
C THR A 19 16.28 2.26 4.25
N PRO A 20 15.91 1.02 3.85
CA PRO A 20 14.76 0.31 4.42
C PRO A 20 14.85 0.20 5.94
N GLY A 21 16.06 -0.09 6.47
CA GLY A 21 16.30 -0.21 7.90
C GLY A 21 16.03 1.07 8.67
N THR A 22 16.34 2.24 8.08
CA THR A 22 16.02 3.54 8.71
C THR A 22 14.52 3.75 8.84
N LEU A 23 13.75 3.37 7.82
CA LEU A 23 12.30 3.45 7.89
C LEU A 23 11.75 2.48 8.92
N LEU A 24 12.21 1.23 8.89
CA LEU A 24 11.79 0.21 9.86
C LEU A 24 12.05 0.65 11.29
N ALA A 25 13.26 1.13 11.59
CA ALA A 25 13.61 1.59 12.94
C ALA A 25 12.64 2.67 13.44
N ARG A 26 12.25 3.61 12.56
CA ARG A 26 11.25 4.63 12.91
C ARG A 26 9.86 4.06 13.14
N LEU A 27 9.45 3.08 12.34
CA LEU A 27 8.14 2.42 12.51
C LEU A 27 8.10 1.60 13.80
N GLN A 28 9.21 0.99 14.20
CA GLN A 28 9.35 0.30 15.48
C GLN A 28 9.37 1.29 16.66
N ASP A 29 10.08 2.39 16.52
CA ASP A 29 10.22 3.43 17.56
C ASP A 29 8.87 4.05 17.95
N ILE A 30 7.98 4.24 16.96
CA ILE A 30 6.62 4.73 17.21
C ILE A 30 5.64 3.61 17.61
N GLY A 31 6.08 2.36 17.65
CA GLY A 31 5.25 1.21 18.01
C GLY A 31 4.25 0.77 16.93
N LEU A 32 4.47 1.15 15.66
CA LEU A 32 3.65 0.68 14.54
C LEU A 32 4.06 -0.74 14.12
N ALA A 33 5.35 -1.02 14.01
CA ALA A 33 5.89 -2.34 13.68
C ALA A 33 6.54 -2.97 14.90
N GLY A 34 6.33 -4.28 15.07
CA GLY A 34 6.92 -5.10 16.11
C GLY A 34 8.07 -5.97 15.59
N ASP A 35 8.21 -7.16 16.18
CA ASP A 35 9.26 -8.11 15.87
C ASP A 35 9.16 -8.67 14.47
N GLU A 36 10.31 -9.01 13.89
CA GLU A 36 10.38 -9.62 12.56
C GLU A 36 10.13 -11.13 12.60
N PHE A 37 9.61 -11.66 11.52
CA PHE A 37 9.48 -13.08 11.24
C PHE A 37 9.56 -13.34 9.74
N ASP A 38 9.88 -14.56 9.35
CA ASP A 38 10.00 -14.95 7.94
C ASP A 38 8.71 -15.54 7.38
N VAL A 39 8.40 -15.22 6.14
CA VAL A 39 7.32 -15.83 5.35
C VAL A 39 7.84 -16.08 3.95
N GLN A 40 8.13 -17.34 3.62
CA GLN A 40 8.63 -17.75 2.30
C GLN A 40 9.91 -17.01 1.87
N GLY A 41 10.81 -16.73 2.81
CA GLY A 41 12.05 -15.98 2.52
C GLY A 41 11.86 -14.46 2.43
N GLU A 42 10.66 -13.94 2.75
CA GLU A 42 10.40 -12.52 2.87
C GLU A 42 10.24 -12.13 4.33
N THR A 43 10.96 -11.12 4.77
CA THR A 43 10.82 -10.59 6.13
C THR A 43 9.49 -9.83 6.27
N ARG A 44 8.75 -10.17 7.32
CA ARG A 44 7.51 -9.53 7.76
C ARG A 44 7.68 -9.05 9.20
N TYR A 45 6.79 -8.19 9.64
CA TYR A 45 6.81 -7.62 10.99
C TYR A 45 5.44 -7.77 11.63
N LEU A 46 5.42 -8.09 12.90
CA LEU A 46 4.19 -8.10 13.69
C LEU A 46 3.64 -6.68 13.81
N ALA A 47 2.36 -6.53 14.10
CA ALA A 47 1.80 -5.25 14.52
C ALA A 47 2.47 -4.83 15.84
N GLY A 48 2.92 -3.58 15.92
CA GLY A 48 3.55 -3.04 17.13
C GLY A 48 2.53 -2.72 18.22
N GLU A 49 3.01 -2.42 19.42
CA GLU A 49 2.18 -2.18 20.62
C GLU A 49 1.22 -0.98 20.48
N HIS A 50 1.58 -0.02 19.63
CA HIS A 50 0.76 1.18 19.39
C HIS A 50 0.00 1.14 18.06
N PHE A 51 0.02 0.01 17.35
CA PHE A 51 -0.61 -0.12 16.03
C PHE A 51 -2.06 0.39 16.02
N LEU A 52 -2.88 -0.06 16.99
CA LEU A 52 -4.30 0.35 17.08
C LEU A 52 -4.50 1.80 17.52
N HIS A 53 -3.50 2.43 18.12
CA HIS A 53 -3.54 3.86 18.45
C HIS A 53 -3.17 4.74 17.24
N LEU A 54 -2.35 4.21 16.34
CA LEU A 54 -1.87 4.91 15.16
C LEU A 54 -2.77 4.71 13.94
N ILE A 55 -3.44 3.57 13.85
CA ILE A 55 -4.30 3.20 12.72
C ILE A 55 -5.76 3.21 13.19
N THR A 56 -6.56 4.09 12.60
CA THR A 56 -8.00 4.16 12.85
C THR A 56 -8.76 3.54 11.68
N PHE A 57 -9.57 2.54 11.95
CA PHE A 57 -10.48 1.97 10.98
C PHE A 57 -11.83 2.69 11.05
N LEU A 58 -12.23 3.34 9.96
CA LEU A 58 -13.53 4.00 9.85
C LEU A 58 -14.56 2.99 9.30
N GLY A 59 -15.62 2.76 10.05
CA GLY A 59 -16.72 1.87 9.66
C GLY A 59 -16.76 0.55 10.44
N CYS A 60 -17.38 -0.48 9.86
CA CYS A 60 -17.39 -1.83 10.45
C CYS A 60 -15.98 -2.40 10.41
N SER A 61 -15.31 -2.40 11.54
CA SER A 61 -13.99 -3.05 11.62
C SER A 61 -14.14 -4.54 11.37
N PRO A 62 -13.43 -5.13 10.41
CA PRO A 62 -13.34 -6.58 10.33
C PRO A 62 -12.75 -7.11 11.64
N ALA A 63 -13.12 -8.31 12.03
CA ALA A 63 -12.43 -8.99 13.12
C ALA A 63 -10.98 -9.23 12.69
N ILE A 64 -10.06 -8.47 13.24
CA ILE A 64 -8.64 -8.55 12.94
C ILE A 64 -7.97 -9.23 14.13
N GLU A 65 -7.33 -10.38 13.88
CA GLU A 65 -6.47 -11.02 14.87
C GLU A 65 -5.10 -10.34 14.81
N PHE A 66 -4.58 -9.92 15.95
CA PHE A 66 -3.27 -9.26 16.05
C PHE A 66 -2.20 -10.19 16.61
N GLU A 67 -2.60 -11.19 17.37
CA GLU A 67 -1.66 -12.12 17.98
C GLU A 67 -1.31 -13.23 16.99
N PRO A 68 -0.03 -13.43 16.70
CA PRO A 68 0.39 -14.55 15.89
C PRO A 68 0.14 -15.87 16.66
N PRO A 69 0.01 -17.00 15.95
CA PRO A 69 -0.01 -18.31 16.60
C PRO A 69 1.16 -18.49 17.56
N SER A 70 0.90 -19.08 18.72
CA SER A 70 1.93 -19.35 19.74
C SER A 70 2.98 -20.35 19.22
N ASP A 71 2.57 -21.26 18.35
CA ASP A 71 3.45 -22.18 17.65
C ASP A 71 4.18 -21.45 16.51
N PRO A 72 5.52 -21.36 16.54
CA PRO A 72 6.30 -20.73 15.48
C PRO A 72 6.06 -21.35 14.10
N ASP A 73 5.86 -22.67 14.02
CA ASP A 73 5.65 -23.38 12.76
C ASP A 73 4.28 -23.08 12.14
N ALA A 74 3.32 -22.60 12.93
CA ALA A 74 2.00 -22.19 12.46
C ALA A 74 1.95 -20.74 11.98
N ARG A 75 2.98 -19.91 12.24
CA ARG A 75 2.99 -18.47 11.89
C ARG A 75 2.99 -18.23 10.39
N GLU A 76 3.88 -18.93 9.67
CA GLU A 76 3.98 -18.76 8.22
C GLU A 76 2.68 -19.13 7.49
N PRO A 77 2.09 -20.32 7.68
CA PRO A 77 0.80 -20.65 7.08
C PRO A 77 -0.30 -19.66 7.45
N ALA A 78 -0.36 -19.21 8.70
CA ALA A 78 -1.33 -18.22 9.15
C ALA A 78 -1.11 -16.86 8.48
N ALA A 79 0.12 -16.40 8.31
CA ALA A 79 0.43 -15.17 7.62
C ALA A 79 0.02 -15.21 6.14
N ILE A 80 0.28 -16.32 5.45
CA ILE A 80 -0.10 -16.53 4.05
C ILE A 80 -1.62 -16.46 3.86
N THR A 81 -2.38 -17.04 4.78
CA THR A 81 -3.86 -17.06 4.73
C THR A 81 -4.51 -15.80 5.29
N GLY A 82 -3.74 -14.87 5.83
CA GLY A 82 -4.27 -13.66 6.46
C GLY A 82 -4.91 -13.93 7.84
N GLY A 83 -4.43 -14.95 8.56
CA GLY A 83 -4.94 -15.35 9.87
C GLY A 83 -4.60 -14.39 11.00
N PHE A 84 -3.64 -13.48 10.80
CA PHE A 84 -3.34 -12.40 11.74
C PHE A 84 -2.74 -11.20 11.02
N CYS A 85 -2.79 -10.04 11.70
CA CYS A 85 -2.27 -8.78 11.17
C CYS A 85 -0.75 -8.76 11.17
N HIS A 86 -0.16 -8.48 10.04
CA HIS A 86 1.28 -8.30 9.92
C HIS A 86 1.62 -7.22 8.88
N ILE A 87 2.81 -6.68 8.97
CA ILE A 87 3.30 -5.60 8.14
C ILE A 87 4.35 -6.14 7.18
N SER A 88 4.28 -5.73 5.93
CA SER A 88 5.36 -5.92 4.96
C SER A 88 5.86 -4.58 4.48
N LEU A 89 7.17 -4.40 4.42
CA LEU A 89 7.80 -3.26 3.82
C LEU A 89 8.17 -3.59 2.38
N SER A 90 7.66 -2.83 1.44
CA SER A 90 8.15 -2.91 0.07
C SER A 90 8.67 -1.55 -0.33
N LEU A 91 9.92 -1.50 -0.73
CA LEU A 91 10.45 -0.32 -1.38
C LEU A 91 10.04 -0.36 -2.84
N THR A 92 9.32 0.66 -3.24
CA THR A 92 9.16 0.96 -4.65
C THR A 92 10.46 1.61 -5.10
N GLY A 93 11.00 1.17 -6.23
CA GLY A 93 12.21 1.78 -6.79
C GLY A 93 12.06 3.27 -7.09
N ASN A 94 12.87 3.82 -7.97
CA ASN A 94 12.87 5.26 -8.32
C ASN A 94 11.60 5.74 -9.03
N HIS A 95 10.64 4.87 -9.26
CA HIS A 95 9.38 5.19 -9.95
C HIS A 95 8.19 4.94 -9.04
N PRO A 96 7.18 5.80 -9.07
CA PRO A 96 5.93 5.57 -8.36
C PRO A 96 5.34 4.22 -8.78
N ALA A 97 4.86 3.45 -7.82
CA ALA A 97 4.23 2.17 -8.08
C ALA A 97 2.74 2.27 -7.76
N PHE A 98 1.91 2.06 -8.77
CA PHE A 98 0.48 1.87 -8.53
C PHE A 98 0.25 0.53 -7.85
N ARG A 99 -0.43 0.56 -6.71
CA ARG A 99 -0.84 -0.61 -5.93
C ARG A 99 -2.36 -0.59 -5.81
N GLY A 100 -3.06 -1.23 -6.72
CA GLY A 100 -4.50 -1.39 -6.68
C GLY A 100 -4.91 -2.71 -7.28
N GLY A 101 -6.03 -3.27 -6.82
CA GLY A 101 -6.66 -4.46 -7.37
C GLY A 101 -7.81 -4.10 -8.33
N GLY A 102 -8.50 -5.12 -8.86
CA GLY A 102 -9.64 -4.96 -9.76
C GLY A 102 -10.83 -4.19 -9.18
N ASP A 103 -10.88 -4.06 -7.86
CA ASP A 103 -11.98 -3.40 -7.13
C ASP A 103 -11.71 -1.90 -6.85
N VAL A 104 -10.59 -1.36 -7.34
CA VAL A 104 -10.31 0.07 -7.19
C VAL A 104 -11.28 0.87 -8.09
N PRO A 105 -12.05 1.80 -7.53
CA PRO A 105 -12.93 2.63 -8.32
C PRO A 105 -12.13 3.47 -9.33
N PRO A 106 -12.72 3.85 -10.46
CA PRO A 106 -12.04 4.69 -11.44
C PRO A 106 -11.61 6.02 -10.81
N PRO A 107 -10.35 6.45 -11.00
CA PRO A 107 -9.89 7.74 -10.51
C PRO A 107 -10.70 8.87 -11.19
N ARG A 108 -10.68 10.02 -10.57
CA ARG A 108 -11.36 11.21 -11.08
C ARG A 108 -10.36 12.19 -11.66
N CYS A 109 -10.81 12.88 -12.71
CA CYS A 109 -10.05 13.99 -13.26
C CYS A 109 -9.92 15.13 -12.24
N PRO A 110 -8.73 15.66 -11.95
CA PRO A 110 -8.55 16.74 -10.98
C PRO A 110 -9.36 18.01 -11.32
N SER A 111 -9.56 18.28 -12.61
CA SER A 111 -10.26 19.47 -13.09
C SER A 111 -11.78 19.30 -13.09
N CYS A 112 -12.31 18.32 -13.82
CA CYS A 112 -13.77 18.17 -13.98
C CYS A 112 -14.42 17.17 -13.03
N ARG A 113 -13.63 16.48 -12.19
CA ARG A 113 -14.08 15.50 -11.19
C ARG A 113 -14.87 14.30 -11.74
N LYS A 114 -14.86 14.12 -13.05
CA LYS A 114 -15.52 12.97 -13.69
C LYS A 114 -14.62 11.75 -13.70
N PRO A 115 -15.21 10.53 -13.61
CA PRO A 115 -14.45 9.30 -13.70
C PRO A 115 -13.65 9.22 -15.01
N VAL A 116 -12.42 8.74 -14.90
CA VAL A 116 -11.50 8.56 -16.03
C VAL A 116 -11.69 7.16 -16.60
N SER A 117 -12.12 7.06 -17.84
CA SER A 117 -12.19 5.79 -18.57
C SER A 117 -10.81 5.41 -19.13
N GLY A 118 -10.51 4.11 -19.16
CA GLY A 118 -9.25 3.62 -19.71
C GLY A 118 -8.01 3.88 -18.84
N TRP A 119 -8.20 4.24 -17.60
CA TRP A 119 -7.11 4.55 -16.66
C TRP A 119 -6.16 3.36 -16.42
N GLN A 120 -6.67 2.12 -16.39
CA GLN A 120 -5.85 0.92 -16.23
C GLN A 120 -4.81 0.80 -17.34
N GLN A 121 -5.22 1.06 -18.58
CA GLN A 121 -4.32 1.03 -19.74
C GLN A 121 -3.25 2.11 -19.65
N ALA A 122 -3.62 3.29 -19.17
CA ALA A 122 -2.68 4.39 -18.95
C ALA A 122 -1.67 4.06 -17.86
N VAL A 123 -2.12 3.47 -16.73
CA VAL A 123 -1.23 3.00 -15.65
C VAL A 123 -0.31 1.89 -16.14
N ASP A 124 -0.80 0.94 -16.93
CA ASP A 124 0.02 -0.15 -17.48
C ASP A 124 1.06 0.37 -18.49
N ALA A 125 0.72 1.33 -19.29
CA ALA A 125 1.65 2.00 -20.20
C ALA A 125 2.76 2.73 -19.41
N TRP A 126 2.38 3.46 -18.39
CA TRP A 126 3.30 4.17 -17.50
C TRP A 126 4.26 3.21 -16.76
N ARG A 127 3.78 2.06 -16.28
CA ARG A 127 4.63 1.03 -15.67
C ARG A 127 5.71 0.52 -16.62
N LYS A 128 5.37 0.39 -17.90
CA LYS A 128 6.31 -0.08 -18.96
C LYS A 128 7.27 1.00 -19.39
N ALA A 129 6.85 2.24 -19.39
CA ALA A 129 7.62 3.40 -19.84
C ALA A 129 7.37 4.58 -18.90
N PRO A 130 8.12 4.69 -17.77
CA PRO A 130 7.89 5.71 -16.75
C PRO A 130 7.96 7.17 -17.24
N ALA A 131 8.65 7.42 -18.35
CA ALA A 131 8.68 8.74 -18.98
C ALA A 131 7.36 9.09 -19.71
N SER A 132 6.45 8.12 -19.89
CA SER A 132 5.16 8.29 -20.58
C SER A 132 4.01 8.40 -19.58
N ASP A 133 4.15 9.27 -18.60
CA ASP A 133 3.13 9.48 -17.54
C ASP A 133 2.11 10.58 -17.92
N ALA A 134 2.27 11.22 -19.06
CA ALA A 134 1.36 12.24 -19.54
C ALA A 134 -0.04 11.66 -19.83
N TRP A 135 -1.06 12.35 -19.37
CA TRP A 135 -2.45 11.97 -19.54
C TRP A 135 -3.31 13.19 -19.88
N SER A 136 -4.35 12.96 -20.66
CA SER A 136 -5.31 14.00 -21.06
C SER A 136 -6.74 13.55 -20.79
N CYS A 137 -7.54 14.44 -20.20
CA CYS A 137 -8.95 14.16 -19.97
C CYS A 137 -9.74 14.27 -21.26
N MET A 138 -10.43 13.22 -21.64
CA MET A 138 -11.30 13.19 -22.82
C MET A 138 -12.54 14.10 -22.71
N ARG A 139 -12.82 14.64 -21.51
CA ARG A 139 -14.05 15.41 -21.25
C ARG A 139 -13.82 16.90 -21.07
N CYS A 140 -12.67 17.33 -20.57
CA CYS A 140 -12.44 18.73 -20.23
C CYS A 140 -11.10 19.26 -20.74
N THR A 141 -10.42 18.55 -21.61
CA THR A 141 -9.11 18.93 -22.18
C THR A 141 -7.99 19.17 -21.14
N TYR A 142 -8.21 18.85 -19.87
CA TYR A 142 -7.15 18.90 -18.86
C TYR A 142 -6.02 17.94 -19.26
N THR A 143 -4.79 18.42 -19.16
CA THR A 143 -3.57 17.63 -19.36
C THR A 143 -2.73 17.66 -18.10
N GLY A 144 -2.19 16.52 -17.71
CA GLY A 144 -1.39 16.37 -16.52
C GLY A 144 -0.71 15.01 -16.50
N HIS A 145 -0.34 14.55 -15.31
CA HIS A 145 0.35 13.29 -15.12
C HIS A 145 -0.56 12.25 -14.48
N ILE A 146 -0.31 10.96 -14.74
CA ILE A 146 -1.14 9.87 -14.21
C ILE A 146 -1.18 9.87 -12.67
N HIS A 147 -0.07 10.22 -12.03
CA HIS A 147 0.02 10.30 -10.56
C HIS A 147 -0.77 11.46 -9.94
N GLU A 148 -1.25 12.42 -10.76
CA GLU A 148 -2.11 13.51 -10.31
C GLU A 148 -3.60 13.15 -10.31
N LEU A 149 -3.96 11.97 -10.84
CA LEU A 149 -5.33 11.50 -10.79
C LEU A 149 -5.78 11.26 -9.35
N ASP A 150 -7.02 11.60 -9.06
CA ASP A 150 -7.68 11.45 -7.76
C ASP A 150 -8.29 10.03 -7.68
N PHE A 151 -7.61 9.13 -6.99
CA PHE A 151 -8.00 7.72 -6.79
C PHE A 151 -8.87 7.52 -5.55
#